data_35ac2abb347fb367b4fae610c4602469
#
_entry.id   35ac2abb347fb367b4fae610c4602469
#
_cell.length_a   1.000
_cell.length_b   1.000
_cell.length_c   1.000
_cell.angle_alpha   90.00
_cell.angle_beta   90.00
_cell.angle_gamma   90.00
#
_symmetry.space_group_name_H-M   'P 1'
#
loop_
_entity.id
_entity.type
_entity.pdbx_description
1 polymer ?
#
loop_
_entity_poly.entity_id
_entity_poly.type
_entity_poly.pdbx_seq_one_letter_code
_entity_poly.pdbx_strand_id
1 'polypeptide(L)'
;NITFAQVKFYGNLVNKGSWTVNGRGFIYSQDPVPTKSNGTVKAVSGTALGSFNSTITTLQPSTTYYVRAYAKQGTTDTVYSQTILSFTTAAATPPTFTTPIISNIGLVDASFSCELTSKGDATLQTAAAAKGFVYSTTPNPTYNNYRVNATTSGSTLPIQMSADLTGLA
;
A
#
# COMPACT_ATOMS: atom_id res chain seq x y z
N ASN A 1 -15.21 4.84 1.36
CA ASN A 1 -14.06 4.83 2.29
C ASN A 1 -12.77 4.99 1.53
N ILE A 2 -11.89 5.85 2.02
CA ILE A 2 -10.51 6.04 1.55
C ILE A 2 -9.62 5.42 2.62
N THR A 3 -8.72 4.51 2.21
CA THR A 3 -7.72 3.90 3.08
C THR A 3 -6.31 4.33 2.66
N PHE A 4 -5.28 3.75 3.23
CA PHE A 4 -3.88 4.01 2.84
C PHE A 4 -3.54 3.60 1.40
N ALA A 5 -4.30 2.66 0.81
CA ALA A 5 -4.03 2.14 -0.54
C ALA A 5 -5.28 1.94 -1.39
N GLN A 6 -6.47 2.25 -0.86
CA GLN A 6 -7.73 1.93 -1.53
C GLN A 6 -8.71 3.09 -1.50
N VAL A 7 -9.45 3.24 -2.62
CA VAL A 7 -10.61 4.15 -2.74
C VAL A 7 -11.65 3.53 -3.66
N LYS A 8 -12.92 3.86 -3.46
CA LYS A 8 -14.00 3.51 -4.38
C LYS A 8 -14.53 4.77 -5.05
N PHE A 9 -14.49 4.77 -6.39
CA PHE A 9 -15.03 5.84 -7.21
C PHE A 9 -16.47 5.52 -7.63
N TYR A 10 -17.28 6.57 -7.72
CA TYR A 10 -18.67 6.52 -8.22
C TYR A 10 -18.83 7.53 -9.34
N GLY A 11 -19.50 7.14 -10.40
CA GLY A 11 -19.84 8.00 -11.52
C GLY A 11 -21.26 7.70 -12.02
N ASN A 12 -21.83 8.65 -12.78
CA ASN A 12 -23.11 8.49 -13.42
C ASN A 12 -23.04 9.06 -14.85
N LEU A 13 -23.29 8.21 -15.84
CA LEU A 13 -23.41 8.64 -17.23
C LEU A 13 -24.87 9.01 -17.48
N VAL A 14 -25.19 10.29 -17.42
CA VAL A 14 -26.57 10.81 -17.48
C VAL A 14 -27.08 10.99 -18.91
N ASN A 15 -26.17 11.29 -19.85
CA ASN A 15 -26.51 11.52 -21.25
C ASN A 15 -25.31 11.16 -22.12
N LYS A 16 -25.53 10.57 -23.26
CA LYS A 16 -24.51 10.23 -24.25
C LYS A 16 -24.57 11.09 -25.51
N GLY A 17 -25.54 12.00 -25.60
CA GLY A 17 -25.75 12.78 -26.81
C GLY A 17 -25.96 11.89 -28.03
N SER A 18 -25.32 12.26 -29.13
CA SER A 18 -25.29 11.48 -30.38
C SER A 18 -24.22 10.38 -30.39
N TRP A 19 -23.48 10.18 -29.29
CA TRP A 19 -22.37 9.21 -29.25
C TRP A 19 -22.85 7.77 -29.08
N THR A 20 -22.21 6.86 -29.82
CA THR A 20 -22.25 5.43 -29.51
C THR A 20 -21.15 5.15 -28.51
N VAL A 21 -21.49 5.26 -27.23
CA VAL A 21 -20.55 5.01 -26.16
C VAL A 21 -20.16 3.53 -26.15
N ASN A 22 -18.86 3.24 -26.28
CA ASN A 22 -18.30 1.89 -26.25
C ASN A 22 -17.36 1.65 -25.06
N GLY A 23 -17.24 2.62 -24.16
CA GLY A 23 -16.50 2.45 -22.92
C GLY A 23 -16.68 3.63 -21.97
N ARG A 24 -16.56 3.36 -20.67
CA ARG A 24 -16.63 4.36 -19.59
C ARG A 24 -15.75 3.93 -18.44
N GLY A 25 -15.47 4.83 -17.53
CA GLY A 25 -14.67 4.54 -16.34
C GLY A 25 -14.16 5.79 -15.66
N PHE A 26 -13.00 5.66 -15.03
CA PHE A 26 -12.33 6.73 -14.29
C PHE A 26 -10.89 6.87 -14.78
N ILE A 27 -10.40 8.11 -14.71
CA ILE A 27 -8.98 8.41 -14.86
C ILE A 27 -8.55 9.14 -13.61
N TYR A 28 -7.43 8.73 -13.05
CA TYR A 28 -6.86 9.33 -11.86
C TYR A 28 -5.34 9.45 -11.97
N SER A 29 -4.79 10.47 -11.35
CA SER A 29 -3.35 10.76 -11.30
C SER A 29 -3.01 11.62 -10.08
N GLN A 30 -1.72 11.84 -9.85
CA GLN A 30 -1.24 12.86 -8.92
C GLN A 30 -1.21 14.26 -9.59
N ASP A 31 -1.32 14.31 -10.91
CA ASP A 31 -1.48 15.55 -11.65
C ASP A 31 -2.90 16.11 -11.46
N PRO A 32 -3.06 17.41 -11.20
CA PRO A 32 -4.37 18.05 -10.97
C PRO A 32 -5.37 17.91 -12.11
N VAL A 33 -4.91 17.63 -13.33
CA VAL A 33 -5.78 17.47 -14.51
C VAL A 33 -5.54 16.09 -15.13
N PRO A 34 -6.15 15.02 -14.58
CA PRO A 34 -5.95 13.66 -15.11
C PRO A 34 -6.48 13.53 -16.54
N THR A 35 -5.65 12.98 -17.41
CA THR A 35 -5.97 12.66 -18.81
C THR A 35 -5.49 11.26 -19.14
N LYS A 36 -5.85 10.74 -20.29
CA LYS A 36 -5.38 9.43 -20.76
C LYS A 36 -3.84 9.36 -20.91
N SER A 37 -3.19 10.52 -21.11
CA SER A 37 -1.74 10.60 -21.32
C SER A 37 -0.92 10.68 -20.03
N ASN A 38 -1.49 11.23 -18.94
CA ASN A 38 -0.79 11.45 -17.67
C ASN A 38 -1.40 10.71 -16.47
N GLY A 39 -2.47 9.94 -16.67
CA GLY A 39 -3.18 9.26 -15.61
C GLY A 39 -3.38 7.77 -15.83
N THR A 40 -3.74 7.10 -14.76
CA THR A 40 -4.14 5.69 -14.79
C THR A 40 -5.60 5.57 -15.18
N VAL A 41 -5.85 4.80 -16.25
CA VAL A 41 -7.21 4.53 -16.74
C VAL A 41 -7.78 3.32 -16.03
N LYS A 42 -8.93 3.48 -15.39
CA LYS A 42 -9.72 2.39 -14.82
C LYS A 42 -11.02 2.23 -15.59
N ALA A 43 -11.02 1.31 -16.55
CA ALA A 43 -12.23 0.98 -17.29
C ALA A 43 -13.27 0.29 -16.40
N VAL A 44 -14.53 0.60 -16.64
CA VAL A 44 -15.68 -0.05 -16.00
C VAL A 44 -16.56 -0.65 -17.10
N SER A 45 -16.97 -1.89 -16.91
CA SER A 45 -17.83 -2.59 -17.87
C SER A 45 -19.19 -1.90 -18.05
N GLY A 46 -19.79 -2.13 -19.22
CA GLY A 46 -21.08 -1.58 -19.60
C GLY A 46 -20.98 -0.19 -20.26
N THR A 47 -21.93 0.09 -21.12
CA THR A 47 -21.99 1.31 -21.95
C THR A 47 -23.34 2.04 -21.81
N ALA A 48 -24.24 1.50 -20.98
CA ALA A 48 -25.57 2.06 -20.73
C ALA A 48 -25.48 3.35 -19.89
N LEU A 49 -26.50 4.18 -19.98
CA LEU A 49 -26.72 5.28 -19.04
C LEU A 49 -26.89 4.73 -17.63
N GLY A 50 -26.62 5.56 -16.63
CA GLY A 50 -26.76 5.23 -15.23
C GLY A 50 -25.47 5.18 -14.46
N SER A 51 -25.59 4.80 -13.20
CA SER A 51 -24.49 4.77 -12.24
C SER A 51 -23.50 3.65 -12.53
N PHE A 52 -22.23 3.91 -12.22
CA PHE A 52 -21.13 2.93 -12.26
C PHE A 52 -20.11 3.25 -11.18
N ASN A 53 -19.35 2.25 -10.79
CA ASN A 53 -18.32 2.42 -9.76
C ASN A 53 -17.13 1.50 -10.02
N SER A 54 -16.02 1.81 -9.36
CA SER A 54 -14.85 0.96 -9.36
C SER A 54 -14.02 1.16 -8.10
N THR A 55 -13.43 0.09 -7.61
CA THR A 55 -12.47 0.12 -6.50
C THR A 55 -11.05 0.09 -7.04
N ILE A 56 -10.20 0.96 -6.52
CA ILE A 56 -8.76 1.03 -6.77
C ILE A 56 -8.07 0.58 -5.49
N THR A 57 -7.08 -0.31 -5.60
CA THR A 57 -6.44 -0.97 -4.45
C THR A 57 -4.91 -0.83 -4.42
N THR A 58 -4.34 -0.04 -5.33
CA THR A 58 -2.88 0.07 -5.53
C THR A 58 -2.39 1.51 -5.44
N LEU A 59 -3.03 2.31 -4.59
CA LEU A 59 -2.62 3.69 -4.35
C LEU A 59 -1.45 3.74 -3.37
N GLN A 60 -0.66 4.81 -3.47
CA GLN A 60 0.40 5.09 -2.50
C GLN A 60 -0.20 5.74 -1.25
N PRO A 61 0.28 5.41 -0.04
CA PRO A 61 -0.13 6.07 1.20
C PRO A 61 0.24 7.55 1.22
N SER A 62 -0.47 8.34 2.03
CA SER A 62 -0.23 9.78 2.25
C SER A 62 -0.12 10.59 0.96
N THR A 63 -0.83 10.18 -0.10
CA THR A 63 -0.68 10.73 -1.44
C THR A 63 -2.00 11.34 -1.92
N THR A 64 -1.92 12.56 -2.46
CA THR A 64 -3.07 13.22 -3.07
C THR A 64 -3.22 12.80 -4.52
N TYR A 65 -4.44 12.43 -4.87
CA TYR A 65 -4.86 12.05 -6.21
C TYR A 65 -6.03 12.92 -6.67
N TYR A 66 -6.09 13.10 -7.97
CA TYR A 66 -7.20 13.73 -8.67
C TYR A 66 -7.87 12.71 -9.55
N VAL A 67 -9.20 12.77 -9.67
CA VAL A 67 -9.99 11.80 -10.42
C VAL A 67 -11.10 12.49 -11.18
N ARG A 68 -11.40 12.00 -12.37
CA ARG A 68 -12.61 12.31 -13.12
C ARG A 68 -13.13 11.10 -13.88
N ALA A 69 -14.42 11.12 -14.17
CA ALA A 69 -15.05 10.11 -15.02
C ALA A 69 -14.75 10.39 -16.50
N TYR A 70 -14.81 9.35 -17.31
CA TYR A 70 -14.75 9.45 -18.76
C TYR A 70 -15.78 8.56 -19.44
N ALA A 71 -16.15 8.93 -20.66
CA ALA A 71 -16.81 8.09 -21.64
C ALA A 71 -16.03 8.15 -22.95
N LYS A 72 -16.04 7.07 -23.73
CA LYS A 72 -15.38 7.03 -25.03
C LYS A 72 -16.27 6.49 -26.13
N GLN A 73 -16.01 6.96 -27.36
CA GLN A 73 -16.52 6.45 -28.60
C GLN A 73 -15.35 6.02 -29.50
N GLY A 74 -15.43 4.82 -30.06
CA GLY A 74 -14.31 4.29 -30.84
C GLY A 74 -13.06 4.06 -29.99
N THR A 75 -11.89 4.24 -30.59
CA THR A 75 -10.59 4.02 -29.96
C THR A 75 -9.94 5.32 -29.44
N THR A 76 -10.31 6.45 -30.02
CA THR A 76 -9.64 7.75 -29.82
C THR A 76 -10.47 8.75 -29.05
N ASP A 77 -11.76 8.86 -29.38
CA ASP A 77 -12.61 9.92 -28.85
C ASP A 77 -12.96 9.67 -27.38
N THR A 78 -12.59 10.60 -26.54
CA THR A 78 -12.82 10.52 -25.10
C THR A 78 -13.33 11.86 -24.60
N VAL A 79 -14.44 11.83 -23.86
CA VAL A 79 -14.96 12.96 -23.12
C VAL A 79 -14.82 12.70 -21.62
N TYR A 80 -14.48 13.74 -20.88
CA TYR A 80 -14.27 13.70 -19.45
C TYR A 80 -15.35 14.47 -18.71
N SER A 81 -15.64 14.08 -17.47
CA SER A 81 -16.42 14.94 -16.58
C SER A 81 -15.75 16.30 -16.41
N GLN A 82 -16.53 17.36 -16.35
CA GLN A 82 -16.00 18.71 -16.12
C GLN A 82 -15.45 18.87 -14.70
N THR A 83 -16.11 18.23 -13.73
CA THR A 83 -15.66 18.22 -12.33
C THR A 83 -14.51 17.23 -12.16
N ILE A 84 -13.42 17.72 -11.60
CA ILE A 84 -12.29 16.94 -11.09
C ILE A 84 -12.42 16.91 -9.57
N LEU A 85 -12.37 15.74 -8.98
CA LEU A 85 -12.36 15.56 -7.52
C LEU A 85 -10.94 15.22 -7.07
N SER A 86 -10.57 15.72 -5.89
CA SER A 86 -9.31 15.33 -5.24
C SER A 86 -9.58 14.57 -3.95
N PHE A 87 -8.64 13.71 -3.57
CA PHE A 87 -8.65 13.00 -2.30
C PHE A 87 -7.21 12.66 -1.91
N THR A 88 -6.97 12.51 -0.61
CA THR A 88 -5.67 12.06 -0.08
C THR A 88 -5.85 10.71 0.59
N THR A 89 -4.99 9.76 0.26
CA THR A 89 -4.95 8.46 0.94
C THR A 89 -4.46 8.61 2.37
N ALA A 90 -4.91 7.74 3.26
CA ALA A 90 -4.42 7.70 4.64
C ALA A 90 -2.92 7.35 4.69
N ALA A 91 -2.25 7.68 5.77
CA ALA A 91 -0.92 7.17 6.06
C ALA A 91 -0.99 5.65 6.29
N ALA A 92 0.05 4.92 5.88
CA ALA A 92 0.18 3.52 6.25
C ALA A 92 0.58 3.40 7.73
N THR A 93 -0.02 2.43 8.41
CA THR A 93 0.31 2.11 9.81
C THR A 93 1.50 1.13 9.82
N PRO A 94 2.62 1.45 10.47
CA PRO A 94 3.75 0.54 10.56
C PRO A 94 3.46 -0.66 11.48
N PRO A 95 4.23 -1.76 11.36
CA PRO A 95 4.23 -2.83 12.34
C PRO A 95 4.67 -2.34 13.73
N THR A 96 4.17 -2.99 14.78
CA THR A 96 4.57 -2.70 16.16
C THR A 96 5.13 -3.95 16.84
N PHE A 97 6.08 -3.73 17.75
CA PHE A 97 6.79 -4.76 18.50
C PHE A 97 6.76 -4.45 20.00
N THR A 98 6.89 -5.49 20.81
CA THR A 98 7.29 -5.30 22.21
C THR A 98 8.73 -4.80 22.29
N THR A 99 9.13 -4.25 23.44
CA THR A 99 10.54 -3.92 23.70
C THR A 99 11.39 -5.18 23.55
N PRO A 100 12.46 -5.17 22.74
CA PRO A 100 13.35 -6.31 22.62
C PRO A 100 14.02 -6.66 23.97
N ILE A 101 14.14 -7.96 24.24
CA ILE A 101 14.84 -8.51 25.41
C ILE A 101 16.13 -9.12 24.93
N ILE A 102 17.22 -8.84 25.66
CA ILE A 102 18.50 -9.49 25.46
C ILE A 102 18.75 -10.43 26.64
N SER A 103 19.12 -11.65 26.35
CA SER A 103 19.39 -12.70 27.35
C SER A 103 20.63 -13.53 26.93
N ASN A 104 21.04 -14.47 27.79
CA ASN A 104 22.16 -15.37 27.52
C ASN A 104 23.41 -14.65 27.03
N ILE A 105 23.75 -13.52 27.67
CA ILE A 105 24.91 -12.71 27.30
C ILE A 105 26.17 -13.43 27.75
N GLY A 106 26.95 -13.94 26.78
CA GLY A 106 28.27 -14.52 26.99
C GLY A 106 29.39 -13.60 26.51
N LEU A 107 30.59 -14.14 26.39
CA LEU A 107 31.76 -13.37 25.93
C LEU A 107 31.63 -12.95 24.46
N VAL A 108 31.00 -13.79 23.65
CA VAL A 108 30.92 -13.63 22.20
C VAL A 108 29.51 -13.96 21.63
N ASP A 109 28.53 -14.09 22.50
CA ASP A 109 27.17 -14.52 22.15
C ASP A 109 26.11 -13.79 22.96
N ALA A 110 24.91 -13.70 22.40
CA ALA A 110 23.70 -13.16 23.03
C ALA A 110 22.46 -13.69 22.34
N SER A 111 21.34 -13.79 23.08
CA SER A 111 20.03 -14.12 22.51
C SER A 111 19.13 -12.89 22.51
N PHE A 112 18.42 -12.69 21.42
CA PHE A 112 17.42 -11.62 21.26
C PHE A 112 16.02 -12.20 21.16
N SER A 113 15.04 -11.54 21.77
CA SER A 113 13.63 -11.88 21.63
C SER A 113 12.73 -10.65 21.68
N CYS A 114 11.63 -10.69 20.94
CA CYS A 114 10.51 -9.74 21.05
C CYS A 114 9.25 -10.37 20.42
N GLU A 115 8.13 -9.68 20.57
CA GLU A 115 6.89 -10.03 19.89
C GLU A 115 6.55 -8.99 18.83
N LEU A 116 6.16 -9.44 17.64
CA LEU A 116 5.43 -8.62 16.68
C LEU A 116 3.95 -8.59 17.13
N THR A 117 3.51 -7.47 17.66
CA THR A 117 2.16 -7.30 18.22
C THR A 117 1.12 -6.86 17.20
N SER A 118 1.55 -6.13 16.18
CA SER A 118 0.72 -5.75 15.04
C SER A 118 1.54 -5.72 13.75
N LYS A 119 0.95 -6.15 12.66
CA LYS A 119 1.54 -5.99 11.33
C LYS A 119 1.27 -4.61 10.72
N GLY A 120 0.42 -3.79 11.35
CA GLY A 120 -0.08 -2.58 10.74
C GLY A 120 -0.78 -2.87 9.41
N ASP A 121 -0.49 -2.06 8.40
CA ASP A 121 -0.99 -2.23 7.03
C ASP A 121 -0.04 -3.06 6.14
N ALA A 122 1.06 -3.56 6.70
CA ALA A 122 2.05 -4.33 5.95
C ALA A 122 1.55 -5.76 5.63
N THR A 123 1.92 -6.25 4.45
CA THR A 123 1.86 -7.68 4.16
C THR A 123 3.13 -8.32 4.70
N LEU A 124 2.99 -9.14 5.75
CA LEU A 124 4.13 -9.84 6.33
C LEU A 124 4.71 -10.81 5.32
N GLN A 125 5.98 -10.62 4.99
CA GLN A 125 6.72 -11.56 4.17
C GLN A 125 6.97 -12.86 4.94
N THR A 126 6.87 -13.99 4.26
CA THR A 126 7.13 -15.31 4.83
C THR A 126 8.61 -15.68 4.82
N ALA A 127 9.43 -14.99 4.03
CA ALA A 127 10.87 -15.22 3.96
C ALA A 127 11.54 -14.97 5.32
N ALA A 128 12.42 -15.87 5.74
CA ALA A 128 13.13 -15.77 7.02
C ALA A 128 13.93 -14.45 7.13
N ALA A 129 14.51 -13.98 6.03
CA ALA A 129 15.27 -12.73 5.99
C ALA A 129 14.41 -11.45 6.10
N ALA A 130 13.08 -11.56 6.11
CA ALA A 130 12.19 -10.41 6.20
C ALA A 130 11.91 -9.96 7.65
N LYS A 131 12.34 -10.74 8.63
CA LYS A 131 12.16 -10.47 10.06
C LYS A 131 13.48 -10.73 10.77
N GLY A 132 13.84 -9.87 11.71
CA GLY A 132 15.09 -10.02 12.42
C GLY A 132 15.39 -8.87 13.36
N PHE A 133 16.59 -8.90 13.89
CA PHE A 133 17.12 -7.86 14.76
C PHE A 133 18.28 -7.16 14.08
N VAL A 134 18.37 -5.87 14.30
CA VAL A 134 19.53 -5.05 13.94
C VAL A 134 20.31 -4.73 15.20
N TYR A 135 21.63 -4.75 15.13
CA TYR A 135 22.51 -4.46 16.25
C TYR A 135 23.75 -3.68 15.82
N SER A 136 24.37 -2.98 16.73
CA SER A 136 25.51 -2.11 16.46
C SER A 136 26.25 -1.81 17.76
N THR A 137 27.52 -1.47 17.68
CA THR A 137 28.31 -0.90 18.79
C THR A 137 27.99 0.57 19.04
N THR A 138 27.22 1.21 18.16
CA THR A 138 26.74 2.59 18.31
C THR A 138 25.22 2.61 18.55
N PRO A 139 24.69 3.61 19.29
CA PRO A 139 23.25 3.75 19.53
C PRO A 139 22.43 3.87 18.25
N ASN A 140 21.14 3.50 18.32
CA ASN A 140 20.18 3.57 17.23
C ASN A 140 20.55 2.76 15.97
N PRO A 141 20.73 1.42 16.10
CA PRO A 141 21.02 0.58 14.95
C PRO A 141 19.91 0.64 13.90
N THR A 142 20.30 0.66 12.64
CA THR A 142 19.41 0.69 11.48
C THR A 142 19.58 -0.57 10.63
N TYR A 143 18.75 -0.73 9.62
CA TYR A 143 18.85 -1.87 8.69
C TYR A 143 20.19 -1.96 7.95
N ASN A 144 20.97 -0.87 7.89
CA ASN A 144 22.32 -0.84 7.29
C ASN A 144 23.42 -1.34 8.21
N ASN A 145 23.13 -1.55 9.49
CA ASN A 145 24.07 -2.12 10.47
C ASN A 145 24.09 -3.66 10.41
N TYR A 146 24.70 -4.30 11.42
CA TYR A 146 24.66 -5.76 11.53
C TYR A 146 23.24 -6.27 11.72
N ARG A 147 22.95 -7.45 11.18
CA ARG A 147 21.62 -8.06 11.20
C ARG A 147 21.69 -9.53 11.51
N VAL A 148 20.71 -10.02 12.24
CA VAL A 148 20.44 -11.44 12.42
C VAL A 148 18.98 -11.74 12.09
N ASN A 149 18.76 -12.80 11.30
CA ASN A 149 17.41 -13.22 10.96
C ASN A 149 16.75 -13.86 12.19
N ALA A 150 15.49 -13.53 12.42
CA ALA A 150 14.74 -14.14 13.50
C ALA A 150 14.09 -15.46 13.08
N THR A 151 14.11 -16.41 13.99
CA THR A 151 13.17 -17.53 14.00
C THR A 151 11.84 -17.02 14.55
N THR A 152 10.74 -17.41 13.94
CA THR A 152 9.40 -17.01 14.37
C THR A 152 8.59 -18.23 14.74
N SER A 153 7.84 -18.16 15.84
CA SER A 153 6.86 -19.17 16.22
C SER A 153 5.44 -18.67 15.93
N GLY A 154 4.68 -19.46 15.18
CA GLY A 154 3.31 -19.14 14.81
C GLY A 154 3.18 -18.21 13.59
N SER A 155 1.97 -18.12 13.08
CA SER A 155 1.56 -17.24 11.96
C SER A 155 0.47 -16.25 12.35
N THR A 156 -0.03 -16.35 13.57
CA THR A 156 -1.05 -15.46 14.15
C THR A 156 -0.41 -14.50 15.16
N LEU A 157 -0.89 -13.26 15.16
CA LEU A 157 -0.41 -12.25 16.11
C LEU A 157 -0.89 -12.54 17.54
N PRO A 158 -0.07 -12.26 18.56
CA PRO A 158 1.33 -11.83 18.47
C PRO A 158 2.26 -12.94 18.00
N ILE A 159 3.25 -12.60 17.15
CA ILE A 159 4.25 -13.54 16.66
C ILE A 159 5.52 -13.41 17.48
N GLN A 160 5.94 -14.48 18.12
CA GLN A 160 7.22 -14.53 18.81
C GLN A 160 8.37 -14.53 17.81
N MET A 161 9.36 -13.71 18.08
CA MET A 161 10.58 -13.58 17.28
C MET A 161 11.78 -13.79 18.20
N SER A 162 12.70 -14.66 17.80
CA SER A 162 13.95 -14.88 18.53
C SER A 162 15.13 -15.06 17.58
N ALA A 163 16.31 -14.73 18.04
CA ALA A 163 17.55 -14.96 17.31
C ALA A 163 18.71 -15.14 18.29
N ASP A 164 19.60 -16.08 17.99
CA ASP A 164 20.85 -16.25 18.70
C ASP A 164 21.99 -15.67 17.85
N LEU A 165 22.79 -14.85 18.45
CA LEU A 165 23.95 -14.22 17.88
C LEU A 165 25.20 -14.81 18.47
N THR A 166 26.14 -15.22 17.62
CA THR A 166 27.44 -15.79 17.99
C THR A 166 28.55 -15.03 17.29
N GLY A 167 29.76 -15.03 17.86
CA GLY A 167 30.94 -14.40 17.24
C GLY A 167 30.94 -12.87 17.38
N LEU A 168 30.35 -12.35 18.46
CA LEU A 168 30.52 -10.96 18.84
C LEU A 168 31.99 -10.67 19.16
N ALA A 169 32.56 -9.58 18.64
CA ALA A 169 33.92 -9.13 18.91
C ALA A 169 33.93 -7.86 19.75
#